data_e5274f8462a48c92872cca7768b34acd
#
_entry.id   e5274f8462a48c92872cca7768b34acd
#
_cell.length_a   1.000
_cell.length_b   1.000
_cell.length_c   1.000
_cell.angle_alpha   90.00
_cell.angle_beta   90.00
_cell.angle_gamma   90.00
#
_symmetry.space_group_name_H-M   'P 1'
#
loop_
_entity.id
_entity.type
_entity.pdbx_description
1 polymer ?
#
loop_
_entity_poly.entity_id
_entity_poly.type
_entity_poly.pdbx_seq_one_letter_code
_entity_poly.pdbx_strand_id
1 'polypeptide(L)'
;MIVRESTEWCRFYWFKTERKDLPRVLLIGDSIVAGYAQLVADRLEDQATVAFFSTSICVGDPAIYRQLDLAFAGYDFALVHFNNGLHGFTTTEPDYAAGLEGFVDAIEDLAPKAKHIWRNSTPITVKGEPAKLDPQKNPRVLERNRLATDIMTRREIPVDDLYSIAVSDPAFSSGDGYHYSQQGNETLADHVAQVISKALS
;
A
#
# COMPACT_ATOMS: atom_id res chain seq x y z
N MET A 1 7.40 -18.76 12.90
CA MET A 1 6.84 -17.84 13.94
C MET A 1 7.16 -16.43 13.52
N ILE A 2 6.13 -15.57 13.34
CA ILE A 2 6.35 -14.17 12.96
C ILE A 2 6.95 -13.43 14.16
N VAL A 3 8.04 -12.70 13.91
CA VAL A 3 8.67 -11.83 14.90
C VAL A 3 8.20 -10.41 14.59
N ARG A 4 7.44 -9.82 15.49
CA ARG A 4 6.98 -8.44 15.41
C ARG A 4 8.12 -7.45 15.63
N GLU A 5 7.93 -6.24 15.13
CA GLU A 5 8.84 -5.12 15.35
C GLU A 5 8.76 -4.65 16.83
N SER A 6 9.73 -3.87 17.27
CA SER A 6 9.74 -3.34 18.65
C SER A 6 8.57 -2.41 18.94
N THR A 7 7.97 -1.82 17.90
CA THR A 7 6.79 -0.97 17.97
C THR A 7 5.88 -1.30 16.81
N GLU A 8 4.68 -1.77 17.12
CA GLU A 8 3.64 -1.99 16.14
C GLU A 8 2.60 -0.89 16.23
N TRP A 9 2.08 -0.49 15.08
CA TRP A 9 1.13 0.60 14.98
C TRP A 9 0.13 0.34 13.86
N CYS A 10 -1.05 1.00 13.95
CA CYS A 10 -2.02 1.10 12.87
C CYS A 10 -2.72 2.45 12.90
N ARG A 11 -3.16 2.92 11.74
CA ARG A 11 -3.90 4.17 11.57
C ARG A 11 -5.04 3.95 10.61
N PHE A 12 -6.19 4.54 10.96
CA PHE A 12 -7.41 4.51 10.15
C PHE A 12 -7.91 5.93 9.97
N TYR A 13 -8.19 6.33 8.74
CA TYR A 13 -8.80 7.61 8.42
C TYR A 13 -9.84 7.44 7.34
N TRP A 14 -10.99 8.07 7.53
CA TRP A 14 -12.07 8.15 6.56
C TRP A 14 -12.34 9.62 6.30
N PHE A 15 -12.00 10.09 5.08
CA PHE A 15 -12.21 11.48 4.69
C PHE A 15 -13.61 11.66 4.12
N LYS A 16 -14.23 12.81 4.40
CA LYS A 16 -15.54 13.22 3.83
C LYS A 16 -16.61 12.13 3.95
N THR A 17 -16.77 11.55 5.13
CA THR A 17 -17.70 10.42 5.37
C THR A 17 -19.16 10.78 5.14
N GLU A 18 -19.50 12.07 5.18
CA GLU A 18 -20.83 12.61 4.88
C GLU A 18 -21.19 12.55 3.38
N ARG A 19 -20.21 12.52 2.49
CA ARG A 19 -20.42 12.42 1.03
C ARG A 19 -20.83 10.98 0.69
N LYS A 20 -22.12 10.82 0.35
CA LYS A 20 -22.72 9.51 -0.04
C LYS A 20 -22.99 9.41 -1.54
N ASP A 21 -22.75 10.48 -2.25
CA ASP A 21 -22.97 10.64 -3.69
C ASP A 21 -21.76 10.21 -4.53
N LEU A 22 -20.61 9.99 -3.91
CA LEU A 22 -19.39 9.57 -4.55
C LEU A 22 -19.00 8.13 -4.18
N PRO A 23 -18.32 7.38 -5.09
CA PRO A 23 -17.76 6.08 -4.76
C PRO A 23 -16.69 6.23 -3.67
N ARG A 24 -16.54 5.17 -2.85
CA ARG A 24 -15.49 5.12 -1.82
C ARG A 24 -14.30 4.32 -2.30
N VAL A 25 -13.11 4.82 -1.98
CA VAL A 25 -11.83 4.18 -2.24
C VAL A 25 -11.12 3.92 -0.92
N LEU A 26 -10.58 2.73 -0.74
CA LEU A 26 -9.73 2.38 0.40
C LEU A 26 -8.29 2.22 -0.06
N LEU A 27 -7.38 2.98 0.56
CA LEU A 27 -5.94 2.80 0.42
C LEU A 27 -5.42 1.97 1.59
N ILE A 28 -4.80 0.83 1.32
CA ILE A 28 -4.20 -0.03 2.35
C ILE A 28 -2.68 -0.07 2.17
N GLY A 29 -1.93 0.05 3.26
CA GLY A 29 -0.48 -0.11 3.22
C GLY A 29 0.19 0.17 4.56
N ASP A 30 1.32 0.83 4.48
CA ASP A 30 2.21 1.16 5.58
C ASP A 30 2.40 2.68 5.72
N SER A 31 3.53 3.11 6.28
CA SER A 31 3.86 4.54 6.41
C SER A 31 3.96 5.29 5.07
N ILE A 32 4.22 4.57 3.97
CA ILE A 32 4.27 5.19 2.63
C ILE A 32 2.87 5.65 2.21
N VAL A 33 1.86 4.79 2.39
CA VAL A 33 0.45 5.20 2.16
C VAL A 33 0.08 6.36 3.06
N ALA A 34 0.42 6.29 4.35
CA ALA A 34 0.12 7.37 5.29
C ALA A 34 0.75 8.72 4.87
N GLY A 35 1.88 8.69 4.16
CA GLY A 35 2.57 9.89 3.66
C GLY A 35 1.82 10.60 2.54
N TYR A 36 1.11 9.87 1.66
CA TYR A 36 0.44 10.46 0.50
C TYR A 36 -1.10 10.37 0.50
N ALA A 37 -1.72 9.63 1.42
CA ALA A 37 -3.16 9.36 1.37
C ALA A 37 -4.04 10.61 1.38
N GLN A 38 -3.70 11.64 2.20
CA GLN A 38 -4.43 12.91 2.20
C GLN A 38 -4.32 13.61 0.84
N LEU A 39 -3.13 13.61 0.24
CA LEU A 39 -2.91 14.23 -1.07
C LEU A 39 -3.73 13.52 -2.16
N VAL A 40 -3.85 12.19 -2.11
CA VAL A 40 -4.73 11.43 -3.01
C VAL A 40 -6.20 11.82 -2.79
N ALA A 41 -6.63 11.95 -1.53
CA ALA A 41 -7.99 12.37 -1.21
C ALA A 41 -8.32 13.77 -1.75
N ASP A 42 -7.36 14.70 -1.67
CA ASP A 42 -7.52 16.06 -2.21
C ASP A 42 -7.62 16.06 -3.75
N ARG A 43 -6.83 15.21 -4.44
CA ARG A 43 -6.84 15.09 -5.91
C ARG A 43 -8.11 14.43 -6.46
N LEU A 44 -8.74 13.59 -5.68
CA LEU A 44 -9.96 12.85 -6.05
C LEU A 44 -11.24 13.49 -5.48
N GLU A 45 -11.20 14.67 -4.89
CA GLU A 45 -12.28 15.26 -4.08
C GLU A 45 -13.65 15.34 -4.76
N ASP A 46 -13.68 15.48 -6.09
CA ASP A 46 -14.90 15.52 -6.90
C ASP A 46 -15.24 14.17 -7.56
N GLN A 47 -14.39 13.15 -7.42
CA GLN A 47 -14.53 11.85 -8.08
C GLN A 47 -14.78 10.71 -7.11
N ALA A 48 -14.20 10.76 -5.91
CA ALA A 48 -14.32 9.72 -4.90
C ALA A 48 -14.10 10.27 -3.49
N THR A 49 -14.64 9.57 -2.50
CA THR A 49 -14.20 9.73 -1.12
C THR A 49 -13.12 8.71 -0.82
N VAL A 50 -12.08 9.12 -0.10
CA VAL A 50 -10.93 8.27 0.19
C VAL A 50 -10.91 7.91 1.68
N ALA A 51 -10.58 6.67 1.98
CA ALA A 51 -10.17 6.22 3.30
C ALA A 51 -8.79 5.61 3.21
N PHE A 52 -8.02 5.60 4.31
CA PHE A 52 -6.82 4.78 4.35
C PHE A 52 -6.69 4.00 5.66
N PHE A 53 -6.16 2.81 5.52
CA PHE A 53 -5.66 1.97 6.58
C PHE A 53 -4.16 1.74 6.37
N SER A 54 -3.35 2.08 7.36
CA SER A 54 -1.91 1.84 7.34
C SER A 54 -1.45 1.14 8.62
N THR A 55 -0.50 0.20 8.47
CA THR A 55 -0.05 -0.64 9.58
C THR A 55 1.39 -1.08 9.41
N SER A 56 2.06 -1.36 10.54
CA SER A 56 3.34 -2.06 10.60
C SER A 56 3.18 -3.59 10.65
N ILE A 57 1.96 -4.09 10.86
CA ILE A 57 1.71 -5.54 10.88
C ILE A 57 1.90 -6.11 9.48
N CYS A 58 2.82 -7.09 9.35
CA CYS A 58 3.07 -7.73 8.07
C CYS A 58 2.05 -8.82 7.73
N VAL A 59 1.96 -9.16 6.45
CA VAL A 59 1.18 -10.31 5.98
C VAL A 59 1.64 -11.59 6.69
N GLY A 60 0.68 -12.49 6.97
CA GLY A 60 0.93 -13.72 7.73
C GLY A 60 0.81 -13.55 9.25
N ASP A 61 0.83 -12.32 9.81
CA ASP A 61 0.47 -12.12 11.21
C ASP A 61 -1.07 -12.10 11.34
N PRO A 62 -1.67 -12.98 12.18
CA PRO A 62 -3.13 -13.03 12.34
C PRO A 62 -3.79 -11.72 12.79
N ALA A 63 -3.03 -10.78 13.36
CA ALA A 63 -3.55 -9.49 13.76
C ALA A 63 -3.98 -8.63 12.56
N ILE A 64 -3.40 -8.86 11.35
CA ILE A 64 -3.74 -8.11 10.14
C ILE A 64 -5.22 -8.28 9.77
N TYR A 65 -5.78 -9.48 9.93
CA TYR A 65 -7.17 -9.77 9.58
C TYR A 65 -8.15 -8.98 10.44
N ARG A 66 -7.89 -8.83 11.75
CA ARG A 66 -8.72 -8.00 12.64
C ARG A 66 -8.63 -6.51 12.31
N GLN A 67 -7.47 -6.07 11.84
CA GLN A 67 -7.31 -4.70 11.37
C GLN A 67 -8.02 -4.47 10.03
N LEU A 68 -8.02 -5.46 9.14
CA LEU A 68 -8.84 -5.42 7.92
C LEU A 68 -10.33 -5.35 8.24
N ASP A 69 -10.84 -6.21 9.15
CA ASP A 69 -12.24 -6.16 9.60
C ASP A 69 -12.63 -4.74 10.03
N LEU A 70 -11.77 -4.07 10.80
CA LEU A 70 -12.01 -2.69 11.23
C LEU A 70 -11.96 -1.70 10.07
N ALA A 71 -11.01 -1.85 9.13
CA ALA A 71 -10.84 -0.94 8.00
C ALA A 71 -12.05 -0.96 7.06
N PHE A 72 -12.69 -2.12 6.91
CA PHE A 72 -13.87 -2.31 6.07
C PHE A 72 -15.21 -2.09 6.82
N ALA A 73 -15.19 -2.00 8.16
CA ALA A 73 -16.40 -1.92 8.96
C ALA A 73 -17.24 -0.68 8.63
N GLY A 74 -18.50 -0.93 8.22
CA GLY A 74 -19.52 0.12 8.02
C GLY A 74 -19.45 0.88 6.70
N TYR A 75 -18.57 0.47 5.76
CA TYR A 75 -18.44 1.11 4.46
C TYR A 75 -18.34 0.10 3.32
N ASP A 76 -19.05 0.35 2.24
CA ASP A 76 -18.86 -0.32 0.95
C ASP A 76 -17.83 0.47 0.13
N PHE A 77 -16.81 -0.21 -0.36
CA PHE A 77 -15.79 0.38 -1.21
C PHE A 77 -15.99 -0.02 -2.68
N ALA A 78 -15.85 0.96 -3.57
CA ALA A 78 -15.87 0.74 -5.01
C ALA A 78 -14.51 0.29 -5.54
N LEU A 79 -13.43 0.67 -4.82
CA LEU A 79 -12.07 0.29 -5.16
C LEU A 79 -11.20 0.16 -3.91
N VAL A 80 -10.34 -0.86 -3.89
CA VAL A 80 -9.30 -1.07 -2.88
C VAL A 80 -7.94 -1.06 -3.57
N HIS A 81 -7.10 -0.10 -3.23
CA HIS A 81 -5.71 0.01 -3.69
C HIS A 81 -4.80 -0.36 -2.52
N PHE A 82 -4.05 -1.46 -2.62
CA PHE A 82 -3.48 -2.09 -1.44
C PHE A 82 -2.05 -2.58 -1.62
N ASN A 83 -1.31 -2.62 -0.51
CA ASN A 83 0.05 -3.16 -0.40
C ASN A 83 0.32 -3.63 1.03
N ASN A 84 1.23 -4.55 1.19
CA ASN A 84 1.92 -4.87 2.44
C ASN A 84 3.25 -5.57 2.10
N GLY A 85 4.39 -4.87 2.15
CA GLY A 85 5.66 -5.44 1.70
C GLY A 85 6.92 -4.89 2.36
N LEU A 86 6.85 -3.75 3.07
CA LEU A 86 8.03 -3.13 3.69
C LEU A 86 8.23 -3.51 5.17
N HIS A 87 7.29 -4.23 5.76
CA HIS A 87 7.38 -4.74 7.13
C HIS A 87 7.63 -6.25 7.17
N GLY A 88 8.01 -6.78 8.35
CA GLY A 88 8.22 -8.21 8.55
C GLY A 88 9.41 -8.77 7.78
N PHE A 89 10.55 -8.05 7.73
CA PHE A 89 11.78 -8.56 7.11
C PHE A 89 12.44 -9.73 7.87
N THR A 90 11.89 -10.15 9.00
CA THR A 90 12.24 -11.39 9.69
C THR A 90 11.59 -12.63 9.05
N THR A 91 10.55 -12.43 8.23
CA THR A 91 9.84 -13.48 7.50
C THR A 91 10.58 -13.81 6.20
N THR A 92 10.66 -15.09 5.84
CA THR A 92 11.22 -15.51 4.54
C THR A 92 10.31 -15.11 3.40
N GLU A 93 10.85 -14.99 2.19
CA GLU A 93 10.04 -14.64 1.01
C GLU A 93 8.96 -15.68 0.66
N PRO A 94 9.19 -17.01 0.81
CA PRO A 94 8.10 -18.00 0.67
C PRO A 94 7.00 -17.84 1.72
N ASP A 95 7.34 -17.57 2.98
CA ASP A 95 6.36 -17.33 4.04
C ASP A 95 5.60 -16.01 3.80
N TYR A 96 6.30 -14.98 3.29
CA TYR A 96 5.67 -13.74 2.85
C TYR A 96 4.64 -14.01 1.74
N ALA A 97 5.01 -14.77 0.71
CA ALA A 97 4.10 -15.11 -0.38
C ALA A 97 2.85 -15.86 0.12
N ALA A 98 3.03 -16.84 1.01
CA ALA A 98 1.91 -17.57 1.61
C ALA A 98 1.00 -16.65 2.46
N GLY A 99 1.60 -15.74 3.23
CA GLY A 99 0.85 -14.72 3.98
C GLY A 99 0.12 -13.73 3.08
N LEU A 100 0.71 -13.37 1.94
CA LEU A 100 0.10 -12.47 0.97
C LEU A 100 -1.12 -13.09 0.30
N GLU A 101 -1.11 -14.39 -0.03
CA GLU A 101 -2.29 -15.08 -0.55
C GLU A 101 -3.48 -14.93 0.41
N GLY A 102 -3.30 -15.23 1.71
CA GLY A 102 -4.37 -15.08 2.69
C GLY A 102 -4.79 -13.62 2.92
N PHE A 103 -3.88 -12.66 2.77
CA PHE A 103 -4.20 -11.23 2.86
C PHE A 103 -5.09 -10.78 1.69
N VAL A 104 -4.80 -11.26 0.48
CA VAL A 104 -5.61 -11.00 -0.72
C VAL A 104 -6.98 -11.64 -0.58
N ASP A 105 -7.04 -12.93 -0.17
CA ASP A 105 -8.32 -13.63 0.08
C ASP A 105 -9.22 -12.81 1.03
N ALA A 106 -8.65 -12.31 2.13
CA ALA A 106 -9.41 -11.53 3.10
C ALA A 106 -9.93 -10.21 2.52
N ILE A 107 -9.15 -9.53 1.67
CA ILE A 107 -9.59 -8.28 1.02
C ILE A 107 -10.70 -8.57 0.01
N GLU A 108 -10.57 -9.62 -0.79
CA GLU A 108 -11.59 -10.04 -1.76
C GLU A 108 -12.89 -10.44 -1.07
N ASP A 109 -12.81 -11.14 0.07
CA ASP A 109 -13.99 -11.52 0.87
C ASP A 109 -14.67 -10.31 1.53
N LEU A 110 -13.89 -9.34 2.02
CA LEU A 110 -14.43 -8.13 2.66
C LEU A 110 -15.00 -7.12 1.67
N ALA A 111 -14.53 -7.10 0.44
CA ALA A 111 -15.00 -6.19 -0.60
C ALA A 111 -15.19 -6.89 -1.97
N PRO A 112 -16.08 -7.91 -2.09
CA PRO A 112 -16.20 -8.73 -3.29
C PRO A 112 -16.72 -8.00 -4.52
N LYS A 113 -17.23 -6.77 -4.36
CA LYS A 113 -17.73 -5.92 -5.45
C LYS A 113 -16.76 -4.80 -5.82
N ALA A 114 -15.71 -4.61 -5.04
CA ALA A 114 -14.74 -3.57 -5.30
C ALA A 114 -13.79 -3.96 -6.46
N LYS A 115 -13.29 -2.96 -7.16
CA LYS A 115 -12.12 -3.16 -8.01
C LYS A 115 -10.90 -3.24 -7.09
N HIS A 116 -10.04 -4.23 -7.31
CA HIS A 116 -8.82 -4.43 -6.54
C HIS A 116 -7.61 -4.04 -7.38
N ILE A 117 -6.67 -3.28 -6.80
CA ILE A 117 -5.40 -2.91 -7.44
C ILE A 117 -4.29 -3.11 -6.42
N TRP A 118 -3.34 -3.98 -6.75
CA TRP A 118 -2.12 -4.13 -5.97
C TRP A 118 -1.14 -3.00 -6.29
N ARG A 119 -0.47 -2.46 -5.29
CA ARG A 119 0.62 -1.50 -5.43
C ARG A 119 1.94 -2.17 -5.07
N ASN A 120 2.95 -2.07 -5.95
CA ASN A 120 4.29 -2.51 -5.62
C ASN A 120 4.87 -1.77 -4.41
N SER A 121 5.61 -2.48 -3.56
CA SER A 121 6.39 -1.86 -2.48
C SER A 121 7.48 -0.98 -3.06
N THR A 122 7.68 0.18 -2.46
CA THR A 122 8.65 1.19 -2.90
C THR A 122 10.09 0.80 -2.53
N PRO A 123 11.13 1.37 -3.20
CA PRO A 123 12.52 1.04 -2.93
C PRO A 123 12.97 1.43 -1.53
N ILE A 124 13.96 0.70 -1.01
CA ILE A 124 14.71 1.05 0.19
C ILE A 124 16.08 1.54 -0.24
N THR A 125 16.48 2.74 0.24
CA THR A 125 17.78 3.34 -0.04
C THR A 125 18.69 3.32 1.20
N VAL A 126 19.96 3.57 1.02
CA VAL A 126 20.89 3.77 2.14
C VAL A 126 20.55 5.10 2.81
N LYS A 127 20.42 5.09 4.14
CA LYS A 127 20.14 6.32 4.90
C LYS A 127 21.22 7.37 4.64
N GLY A 128 20.79 8.57 4.23
CA GLY A 128 21.67 9.68 3.85
C GLY A 128 22.22 9.61 2.42
N GLU A 129 21.98 8.52 1.67
CA GLU A 129 22.43 8.32 0.29
C GLU A 129 21.25 7.95 -0.61
N PRO A 130 20.30 8.87 -0.89
CA PRO A 130 19.04 8.55 -1.55
C PRO A 130 19.19 8.00 -2.99
N ALA A 131 20.31 8.27 -3.65
CA ALA A 131 20.62 7.71 -4.97
C ALA A 131 21.12 6.25 -4.92
N LYS A 132 21.35 5.70 -3.72
CA LYS A 132 21.92 4.37 -3.54
C LYS A 132 20.91 3.42 -2.89
N LEU A 133 20.52 2.41 -3.62
CA LEU A 133 19.66 1.36 -3.11
C LEU A 133 20.36 0.58 -1.98
N ASP A 134 19.62 0.25 -0.93
CA ASP A 134 20.14 -0.57 0.18
C ASP A 134 20.50 -1.97 -0.34
N PRO A 135 21.80 -2.39 -0.23
CA PRO A 135 22.26 -3.64 -0.85
C PRO A 135 21.73 -4.91 -0.16
N GLN A 136 21.18 -4.80 1.03
CA GLN A 136 20.63 -5.94 1.79
C GLN A 136 19.11 -6.00 1.73
N LYS A 137 18.45 -4.86 1.86
CA LYS A 137 16.98 -4.81 1.97
C LYS A 137 16.30 -4.66 0.61
N ASN A 138 16.84 -3.82 -0.27
CA ASN A 138 16.18 -3.57 -1.55
C ASN A 138 16.07 -4.81 -2.47
N PRO A 139 17.04 -5.74 -2.53
CA PRO A 139 16.85 -7.00 -3.25
C PRO A 139 15.66 -7.82 -2.74
N ARG A 140 15.38 -7.78 -1.43
CA ARG A 140 14.22 -8.43 -0.85
C ARG A 140 12.91 -7.73 -1.22
N VAL A 141 12.91 -6.39 -1.32
CA VAL A 141 11.74 -5.65 -1.85
C VAL A 141 11.45 -6.08 -3.28
N LEU A 142 12.46 -6.16 -4.13
CA LEU A 142 12.31 -6.61 -5.52
C LEU A 142 11.75 -8.04 -5.60
N GLU A 143 12.25 -8.96 -4.77
CA GLU A 143 11.74 -10.33 -4.74
C GLU A 143 10.30 -10.40 -4.23
N ARG A 144 9.93 -9.64 -3.19
CA ARG A 144 8.55 -9.52 -2.72
C ARG A 144 7.62 -8.94 -3.80
N ASN A 145 8.06 -7.90 -4.51
CA ASN A 145 7.31 -7.33 -5.63
C ASN A 145 7.11 -8.35 -6.76
N ARG A 146 8.13 -9.14 -7.07
CA ARG A 146 8.03 -10.24 -8.07
C ARG A 146 7.01 -11.30 -7.64
N LEU A 147 7.11 -11.79 -6.40
CA LEU A 147 6.17 -12.78 -5.84
C LEU A 147 4.74 -12.24 -5.80
N ALA A 148 4.57 -10.98 -5.39
CA ALA A 148 3.27 -10.33 -5.41
C ALA A 148 2.70 -10.21 -6.84
N THR A 149 3.52 -9.82 -7.81
CA THR A 149 3.10 -9.75 -9.22
C THR A 149 2.64 -11.11 -9.75
N ASP A 150 3.34 -12.19 -9.40
CA ASP A 150 2.96 -13.56 -9.78
C ASP A 150 1.59 -13.94 -9.17
N ILE A 151 1.35 -13.59 -7.91
CA ILE A 151 0.06 -13.82 -7.22
C ILE A 151 -1.05 -13.00 -7.88
N MET A 152 -0.84 -11.70 -8.07
CA MET A 152 -1.84 -10.79 -8.64
C MET A 152 -2.19 -11.16 -10.08
N THR A 153 -1.20 -11.59 -10.88
CA THR A 153 -1.43 -12.06 -12.25
C THR A 153 -2.36 -13.28 -12.28
N ARG A 154 -2.16 -14.28 -11.38
CA ARG A 154 -3.05 -15.45 -11.29
C ARG A 154 -4.48 -15.09 -10.86
N ARG A 155 -4.64 -13.99 -10.13
CA ARG A 155 -5.93 -13.50 -9.62
C ARG A 155 -6.56 -12.43 -10.51
N GLU A 156 -5.93 -12.09 -11.63
CA GLU A 156 -6.37 -11.03 -12.56
C GLU A 156 -6.49 -9.66 -11.87
N ILE A 157 -5.70 -9.42 -10.80
CA ILE A 157 -5.63 -8.14 -10.09
C ILE A 157 -4.56 -7.26 -10.76
N PRO A 158 -4.91 -6.06 -11.26
CA PRO A 158 -3.95 -5.12 -11.81
C PRO A 158 -2.86 -4.73 -10.81
N VAL A 159 -1.64 -4.53 -11.32
CA VAL A 159 -0.49 -4.07 -10.53
C VAL A 159 -0.16 -2.63 -10.88
N ASP A 160 -0.15 -1.77 -9.86
CA ASP A 160 0.36 -0.41 -9.92
C ASP A 160 1.87 -0.41 -9.58
N ASP A 161 2.71 -0.07 -10.54
CA ASP A 161 4.18 -0.09 -10.38
C ASP A 161 4.70 1.20 -9.73
N LEU A 162 4.31 1.44 -8.50
CA LEU A 162 4.78 2.59 -7.72
C LEU A 162 6.29 2.52 -7.40
N TYR A 163 6.92 1.32 -7.48
CA TYR A 163 8.36 1.17 -7.31
C TYR A 163 9.13 1.97 -8.37
N SER A 164 8.76 1.82 -9.65
CA SER A 164 9.40 2.52 -10.76
C SER A 164 9.24 4.05 -10.67
N ILE A 165 8.10 4.53 -10.19
CA ILE A 165 7.91 5.97 -9.95
C ILE A 165 8.83 6.44 -8.81
N ALA A 166 8.85 5.72 -7.70
CA ALA A 166 9.58 6.12 -6.51
C ALA A 166 11.11 6.11 -6.69
N VAL A 167 11.65 5.24 -7.54
CA VAL A 167 13.09 5.13 -7.80
C VAL A 167 13.58 6.09 -8.88
N SER A 168 12.69 6.75 -9.61
CA SER A 168 13.05 7.55 -10.80
C SER A 168 13.84 8.81 -10.48
N ASP A 169 13.69 9.37 -9.28
CA ASP A 169 14.43 10.57 -8.84
C ASP A 169 14.81 10.45 -7.35
N PRO A 170 16.12 10.48 -7.02
CA PRO A 170 16.58 10.51 -5.62
C PRO A 170 16.05 11.68 -4.79
N ALA A 171 15.66 12.80 -5.41
CA ALA A 171 15.08 13.95 -4.73
C ALA A 171 13.71 13.65 -4.09
N PHE A 172 13.04 12.58 -4.50
CA PHE A 172 11.80 12.15 -3.89
C PHE A 172 11.99 11.59 -2.47
N SER A 173 13.19 11.07 -2.14
CA SER A 173 13.48 10.52 -0.82
C SER A 173 13.57 11.60 0.26
N SER A 174 13.10 11.27 1.48
CA SER A 174 13.37 12.09 2.69
C SER A 174 14.79 11.96 3.22
N GLY A 175 15.56 10.99 2.71
CA GLY A 175 16.92 10.68 3.15
C GLY A 175 16.99 9.69 4.32
N ASP A 176 15.90 9.19 4.86
CA ASP A 176 15.92 8.21 5.96
C ASP A 176 16.05 6.75 5.49
N GLY A 177 15.97 6.54 4.19
CA GLY A 177 16.07 5.24 3.53
C GLY A 177 14.74 4.61 3.15
N TYR A 178 13.61 5.12 3.65
CA TYR A 178 12.27 4.53 3.44
C TYR A 178 11.23 5.54 2.93
N HIS A 179 11.18 6.72 3.56
CA HIS A 179 10.10 7.67 3.34
C HIS A 179 10.45 8.71 2.26
N TYR A 180 9.44 9.48 1.91
CA TYR A 180 9.49 10.44 0.80
C TYR A 180 9.45 11.87 1.32
N SER A 181 10.13 12.77 0.60
CA SER A 181 10.02 14.22 0.77
C SER A 181 8.60 14.69 0.44
N GLN A 182 8.28 15.96 0.69
CA GLN A 182 7.01 16.53 0.25
C GLN A 182 6.82 16.34 -1.26
N GLN A 183 7.81 16.70 -2.07
CA GLN A 183 7.77 16.50 -3.53
C GLN A 183 7.56 15.02 -3.91
N GLY A 184 8.25 14.11 -3.23
CA GLY A 184 8.08 12.68 -3.46
C GLY A 184 6.66 12.22 -3.15
N ASN A 185 6.10 12.59 -2.01
CA ASN A 185 4.72 12.27 -1.66
C ASN A 185 3.70 12.87 -2.64
N GLU A 186 3.92 14.09 -3.11
CA GLU A 186 3.08 14.73 -4.13
C GLU A 186 3.12 13.95 -5.45
N THR A 187 4.31 13.54 -5.90
CA THR A 187 4.48 12.73 -7.14
C THR A 187 3.80 11.36 -7.01
N LEU A 188 3.98 10.67 -5.87
CA LEU A 188 3.32 9.39 -5.62
C LEU A 188 1.80 9.55 -5.57
N ALA A 189 1.30 10.62 -4.96
CA ALA A 189 -0.13 10.92 -4.88
C ALA A 189 -0.73 11.22 -6.26
N ASP A 190 -0.03 11.99 -7.12
CA ASP A 190 -0.46 12.27 -8.49
C ASP A 190 -0.62 10.98 -9.28
N HIS A 191 0.37 10.09 -9.21
CA HIS A 191 0.34 8.81 -9.89
C HIS A 191 -0.81 7.92 -9.38
N VAL A 192 -0.92 7.73 -8.07
CA VAL A 192 -1.96 6.88 -7.45
C VAL A 192 -3.36 7.42 -7.76
N ALA A 193 -3.57 8.75 -7.70
CA ALA A 193 -4.84 9.37 -8.04
C ALA A 193 -5.22 9.12 -9.51
N GLN A 194 -4.26 9.20 -10.44
CA GLN A 194 -4.49 8.90 -11.86
C GLN A 194 -4.86 7.43 -12.08
N VAL A 195 -4.18 6.48 -11.42
CA VAL A 195 -4.49 5.04 -11.48
C VAL A 195 -5.92 4.78 -10.99
N ILE A 196 -6.29 5.37 -9.85
CA ILE A 196 -7.63 5.22 -9.26
C ILE A 196 -8.69 5.87 -10.15
N SER A 197 -8.49 7.11 -10.61
CA SER A 197 -9.42 7.82 -11.49
C SER A 197 -9.71 7.02 -12.77
N LYS A 198 -8.67 6.48 -13.41
CA LYS A 198 -8.80 5.60 -14.58
C LYS A 198 -9.57 4.31 -14.26
N ALA A 199 -9.38 3.75 -13.07
CA ALA A 199 -10.07 2.54 -12.69
C ALA A 199 -11.55 2.78 -12.33
N LEU A 200 -11.93 3.98 -11.87
CA LEU A 200 -13.32 4.33 -11.53
C LEU A 200 -14.15 4.71 -12.76
N SER A 201 -13.51 5.19 -13.85
CA SER A 201 -14.16 5.46 -15.13
C SER A 201 -14.48 4.15 -15.87
#